data_9dcb99b790ea843d34b51d4b251520c9
#
_entry.id   9dcb99b790ea843d34b51d4b251520c9
#
_cell.length_a   1.000
_cell.length_b   1.000
_cell.length_c   1.000
_cell.angle_alpha   90.00
_cell.angle_beta   90.00
_cell.angle_gamma   90.00
#
_symmetry.space_group_name_H-M   'P 1'
#
loop_
_entity.id
_entity.type
_entity.pdbx_description
1 polymer ?
#
loop_
_entity_poly.entity_id
_entity_poly.type
_entity_poly.pdbx_seq_one_letter_code
_entity_poly.pdbx_strand_id
1 'polypeptide(L)'
;MTGRAFRRRAKSAVMTTIVAALAVLAVAPLLAIFGDLIHKGATSIDWNFFLKSPVPAGETGGGVAHAIVGTAIVVALACFVGIPIGVGTGLFLAEYGNGRLGWLVRFVADVMNGTPSIVVGISAWTWLVRPAGHFSALAGGAALAMLMIPMLARTTEEMVRLVPNSLREAALALGYPRWRTSLAVVTRTALGGIVTGALVAVARVAGETAPLLFTALGNLNFSTSIGEPMQTLSLQIYVYATGPFEEWHRLAWAAALVLMGMVLVLSLAARWVTRQRHAQ
;
A
#
# COMPACT_ATOMS: atom_id res chain seq x y z
N MET A 1 2.97 53.99 -7.58
CA MET A 1 2.69 52.56 -7.85
C MET A 1 1.51 52.50 -8.81
N THR A 2 1.70 51.96 -10.01
CA THR A 2 0.66 51.97 -11.05
C THR A 2 -0.50 51.05 -10.65
N GLY A 3 -1.75 51.49 -10.86
CA GLY A 3 -2.97 50.73 -10.50
C GLY A 3 -3.01 49.28 -11.02
N ARG A 4 -2.24 48.95 -12.09
CA ARG A 4 -2.05 47.61 -12.61
C ARG A 4 -1.28 46.70 -11.62
N ALA A 5 -0.27 47.20 -10.91
CA ALA A 5 0.51 46.46 -9.94
C ALA A 5 -0.36 46.12 -8.69
N PHE A 6 -1.20 47.05 -8.24
CA PHE A 6 -2.14 46.83 -7.15
C PHE A 6 -3.18 45.77 -7.51
N ARG A 7 -3.82 45.85 -8.69
CA ARG A 7 -4.79 44.83 -9.16
C ARG A 7 -4.17 43.43 -9.30
N ARG A 8 -2.93 43.35 -9.78
CA ARG A 8 -2.21 42.03 -9.85
C ARG A 8 -1.95 41.47 -8.48
N ARG A 9 -1.52 42.28 -7.50
CA ARG A 9 -1.31 41.83 -6.11
C ARG A 9 -2.63 41.41 -5.45
N ALA A 10 -3.70 42.20 -5.61
CA ALA A 10 -5.01 41.85 -5.08
C ALA A 10 -5.55 40.55 -5.69
N LYS A 11 -5.46 40.35 -7.02
CA LYS A 11 -5.84 39.13 -7.69
C LYS A 11 -5.00 37.92 -7.20
N SER A 12 -3.69 38.10 -7.06
CA SER A 12 -2.80 37.07 -6.54
C SER A 12 -3.16 36.70 -5.09
N ALA A 13 -3.39 37.68 -4.22
CA ALA A 13 -3.80 37.44 -2.83
C ALA A 13 -5.14 36.68 -2.75
N VAL A 14 -6.14 37.09 -3.51
CA VAL A 14 -7.44 36.40 -3.58
C VAL A 14 -7.29 34.97 -4.06
N MET A 15 -6.53 34.75 -5.13
CA MET A 15 -6.29 33.37 -5.63
C MET A 15 -5.54 32.51 -4.60
N THR A 16 -4.53 33.07 -3.92
CA THR A 16 -3.80 32.35 -2.86
C THR A 16 -4.73 32.01 -1.69
N THR A 17 -5.59 32.92 -1.28
CA THR A 17 -6.57 32.68 -0.21
C THR A 17 -7.57 31.60 -0.61
N ILE A 18 -8.07 31.64 -1.86
CA ILE A 18 -8.98 30.59 -2.37
C ILE A 18 -8.28 29.22 -2.38
N VAL A 19 -7.07 29.13 -2.91
CA VAL A 19 -6.30 27.89 -2.93
C VAL A 19 -6.02 27.37 -1.51
N ALA A 20 -5.64 28.26 -0.59
CA ALA A 20 -5.44 27.90 0.81
C ALA A 20 -6.73 27.39 1.48
N ALA A 21 -7.86 28.09 1.24
CA ALA A 21 -9.15 27.66 1.77
C ALA A 21 -9.59 26.31 1.21
N LEU A 22 -9.40 26.06 -0.09
CA LEU A 22 -9.68 24.77 -0.71
C LEU A 22 -8.76 23.65 -0.17
N ALA A 23 -7.48 23.96 0.08
CA ALA A 23 -6.57 23.01 0.70
C ALA A 23 -7.00 22.65 2.14
N VAL A 24 -7.39 23.64 2.96
CA VAL A 24 -7.93 23.38 4.31
C VAL A 24 -9.22 22.56 4.22
N LEU A 25 -10.14 22.91 3.32
CA LEU A 25 -11.40 22.18 3.13
C LEU A 25 -11.15 20.72 2.71
N ALA A 26 -10.14 20.46 1.89
CA ALA A 26 -9.77 19.10 1.48
C ALA A 26 -9.14 18.29 2.63
N VAL A 27 -8.40 18.94 3.53
CA VAL A 27 -7.71 18.26 4.65
C VAL A 27 -8.64 18.12 5.88
N ALA A 28 -9.60 19.01 6.08
CA ALA A 28 -10.47 19.01 7.24
C ALA A 28 -11.22 17.68 7.49
N PRO A 29 -11.83 17.02 6.47
CA PRO A 29 -12.47 15.72 6.67
C PRO A 29 -11.48 14.63 7.12
N LEU A 30 -10.25 14.66 6.59
CA LEU A 30 -9.21 13.71 6.98
C LEU A 30 -8.84 13.88 8.46
N LEU A 31 -8.66 15.12 8.91
CA LEU A 31 -8.37 15.42 10.31
C LEU A 31 -9.53 15.03 11.23
N ALA A 32 -10.78 15.23 10.79
CA ALA A 32 -11.96 14.81 11.54
C ALA A 32 -12.00 13.29 11.70
N ILE A 33 -11.78 12.53 10.62
CA ILE A 33 -11.72 11.07 10.65
C ILE A 33 -10.60 10.60 11.59
N PHE A 34 -9.42 11.19 11.54
CA PHE A 34 -8.32 10.85 12.45
C PHE A 34 -8.65 11.19 13.90
N GLY A 35 -9.30 12.32 14.14
CA GLY A 35 -9.77 12.71 15.48
C GLY A 35 -10.74 11.68 16.06
N ASP A 36 -11.76 11.31 15.29
CA ASP A 36 -12.74 10.28 15.66
C ASP A 36 -12.09 8.91 15.89
N LEU A 37 -11.17 8.53 15.00
CA LEU A 37 -10.46 7.26 15.09
C LEU A 37 -9.61 7.17 16.37
N ILE A 38 -8.88 8.23 16.70
CA ILE A 38 -8.10 8.29 17.94
C ILE A 38 -9.02 8.30 19.15
N HIS A 39 -10.05 9.13 19.17
CA HIS A 39 -10.95 9.28 20.31
C HIS A 39 -11.71 7.98 20.61
N LYS A 40 -12.31 7.35 19.60
CA LYS A 40 -13.12 6.13 19.77
C LYS A 40 -12.24 4.86 19.86
N GLY A 41 -11.15 4.81 19.09
CA GLY A 41 -10.26 3.65 19.05
C GLY A 41 -9.42 3.49 20.33
N ALA A 42 -8.86 4.60 20.85
CA ALA A 42 -7.97 4.55 22.00
C ALA A 42 -8.66 4.03 23.30
N THR A 43 -9.97 4.30 23.44
CA THR A 43 -10.74 3.85 24.61
C THR A 43 -10.96 2.34 24.70
N SER A 44 -10.78 1.63 23.59
CA SER A 44 -11.02 0.19 23.48
C SER A 44 -9.74 -0.63 23.31
N ILE A 45 -8.56 0.02 23.37
CA ILE A 45 -7.26 -0.65 23.31
C ILE A 45 -6.78 -0.92 24.72
N ASP A 46 -6.67 -2.21 25.06
CA ASP A 46 -5.99 -2.71 26.24
C ASP A 46 -4.92 -3.74 25.83
N TRP A 47 -4.20 -4.29 26.82
CA TRP A 47 -3.17 -5.29 26.54
C TRP A 47 -3.76 -6.59 25.98
N ASN A 48 -4.97 -6.96 26.43
CA ASN A 48 -5.69 -8.15 25.97
C ASN A 48 -6.09 -8.03 24.49
N PHE A 49 -6.38 -6.81 24.00
CA PHE A 49 -6.71 -6.54 22.61
C PHE A 49 -5.63 -7.04 21.63
N PHE A 50 -4.36 -6.94 22.01
CA PHE A 50 -3.23 -7.40 21.17
C PHE A 50 -2.92 -8.89 21.31
N LEU A 51 -3.32 -9.53 22.40
CA LEU A 51 -2.91 -10.90 22.74
C LEU A 51 -4.02 -11.93 22.57
N LYS A 52 -5.27 -11.51 22.68
CA LYS A 52 -6.42 -12.43 22.62
C LYS A 52 -6.96 -12.56 21.22
N SER A 53 -7.60 -13.70 20.97
CA SER A 53 -8.46 -13.94 19.83
C SER A 53 -9.85 -13.34 20.04
N PRO A 54 -10.70 -13.21 19.01
CA PRO A 54 -12.06 -12.75 19.18
C PRO A 54 -12.86 -13.66 20.12
N VAL A 55 -13.83 -13.06 20.80
CA VAL A 55 -14.82 -13.78 21.59
C VAL A 55 -16.15 -13.89 20.82
N PRO A 56 -17.02 -14.85 21.17
CA PRO A 56 -18.35 -14.95 20.58
C PRO A 56 -19.17 -13.66 20.66
N ALA A 57 -20.09 -13.49 19.72
CA ALA A 57 -20.97 -12.34 19.67
C ALA A 57 -21.79 -12.21 20.96
N GLY A 58 -21.81 -11.01 21.57
CA GLY A 58 -22.51 -10.72 22.81
C GLY A 58 -21.67 -10.89 24.09
N GLU A 59 -20.44 -11.41 23.97
CA GLU A 59 -19.48 -11.42 25.08
C GLU A 59 -18.61 -10.17 25.06
N THR A 60 -18.20 -9.71 26.24
CA THR A 60 -17.29 -8.56 26.39
C THR A 60 -15.84 -9.00 26.41
N GLY A 61 -14.96 -8.19 25.81
CA GLY A 61 -13.53 -8.49 25.72
C GLY A 61 -13.15 -9.05 24.35
N GLY A 62 -12.12 -9.91 24.32
CA GLY A 62 -11.54 -10.40 23.07
C GLY A 62 -10.47 -9.46 22.52
N GLY A 63 -9.90 -9.84 21.38
CA GLY A 63 -8.83 -9.08 20.74
C GLY A 63 -8.71 -9.37 19.25
N VAL A 64 -7.66 -8.84 18.66
CA VAL A 64 -7.39 -8.92 17.20
C VAL A 64 -6.03 -9.56 16.89
N ALA A 65 -5.43 -10.29 17.82
CA ALA A 65 -4.12 -10.91 17.67
C ALA A 65 -4.00 -11.71 16.35
N HIS A 66 -5.00 -12.56 16.08
CA HIS A 66 -5.08 -13.37 14.86
C HIS A 66 -5.11 -12.52 13.58
N ALA A 67 -5.82 -11.37 13.60
CA ALA A 67 -5.92 -10.47 12.46
C ALA A 67 -4.63 -9.65 12.24
N ILE A 68 -3.91 -9.29 13.30
CA ILE A 68 -2.59 -8.65 13.20
C ILE A 68 -1.59 -9.59 12.54
N VAL A 69 -1.50 -10.83 13.04
CA VAL A 69 -0.60 -11.85 12.49
C VAL A 69 -0.98 -12.18 11.05
N GLY A 70 -2.27 -12.37 10.77
CA GLY A 70 -2.75 -12.65 9.43
C GLY A 70 -2.47 -11.51 8.46
N THR A 71 -2.64 -10.24 8.87
CA THR A 71 -2.23 -9.08 8.04
C THR A 71 -0.74 -9.16 7.70
N ALA A 72 0.11 -9.41 8.69
CA ALA A 72 1.55 -9.53 8.46
C ALA A 72 1.89 -10.64 7.46
N ILE A 73 1.27 -11.82 7.61
CA ILE A 73 1.50 -12.97 6.72
C ILE A 73 1.01 -12.67 5.29
N VAL A 74 -0.22 -12.23 5.12
CA VAL A 74 -0.81 -11.97 3.78
C VAL A 74 -0.07 -10.85 3.06
N VAL A 75 0.30 -9.78 3.77
CA VAL A 75 1.11 -8.68 3.20
C VAL A 75 2.53 -9.14 2.88
N ALA A 76 3.15 -9.98 3.72
CA ALA A 76 4.47 -10.55 3.42
C ALA A 76 4.45 -11.42 2.15
N LEU A 77 3.41 -12.25 1.97
CA LEU A 77 3.20 -13.05 0.75
C LEU A 77 3.04 -12.15 -0.48
N ALA A 78 2.24 -11.06 -0.35
CA ALA A 78 2.09 -10.08 -1.43
C ALA A 78 3.42 -9.40 -1.78
N CYS A 79 4.22 -9.02 -0.78
CA CYS A 79 5.53 -8.41 -0.96
C CYS A 79 6.53 -9.37 -1.61
N PHE A 80 6.53 -10.64 -1.19
CA PHE A 80 7.43 -11.65 -1.72
C PHE A 80 7.28 -11.84 -3.24
N VAL A 81 6.07 -11.75 -3.76
CA VAL A 81 5.77 -11.85 -5.19
C VAL A 81 5.77 -10.47 -5.86
N GLY A 82 5.07 -9.50 -5.27
CA GLY A 82 4.80 -8.20 -5.87
C GLY A 82 6.03 -7.32 -6.02
N ILE A 83 6.93 -7.30 -5.01
CA ILE A 83 8.12 -6.43 -5.06
C ILE A 83 9.09 -6.87 -6.15
N PRO A 84 9.54 -8.14 -6.23
CA PRO A 84 10.47 -8.55 -7.28
C PRO A 84 9.92 -8.34 -8.69
N ILE A 85 8.65 -8.73 -8.92
CA ILE A 85 8.02 -8.60 -10.24
C ILE A 85 7.79 -7.14 -10.60
N GLY A 86 7.25 -6.33 -9.69
CA GLY A 86 6.97 -4.92 -9.93
C GLY A 86 8.24 -4.11 -10.18
N VAL A 87 9.25 -4.28 -9.32
CA VAL A 87 10.56 -3.60 -9.49
C VAL A 87 11.26 -4.07 -10.77
N GLY A 88 11.29 -5.38 -11.03
CA GLY A 88 11.88 -5.93 -12.25
C GLY A 88 11.20 -5.40 -13.51
N THR A 89 9.87 -5.34 -13.52
CA THR A 89 9.09 -4.76 -14.62
C THR A 89 9.40 -3.27 -14.79
N GLY A 90 9.47 -2.49 -13.73
CA GLY A 90 9.80 -1.07 -13.79
C GLY A 90 11.21 -0.80 -14.31
N LEU A 91 12.20 -1.61 -13.89
CA LEU A 91 13.57 -1.56 -14.42
C LEU A 91 13.60 -1.89 -15.91
N PHE A 92 12.89 -2.94 -16.32
CA PHE A 92 12.75 -3.29 -17.73
C PHE A 92 12.15 -2.14 -18.55
N LEU A 93 11.07 -1.53 -18.07
CA LEU A 93 10.40 -0.43 -18.74
C LEU A 93 11.28 0.81 -18.89
N ALA A 94 12.08 1.11 -17.87
CA ALA A 94 12.96 2.28 -17.88
C ALA A 94 14.16 2.12 -18.82
N GLU A 95 14.79 0.93 -18.84
CA GLU A 95 16.05 0.69 -19.53
C GLU A 95 15.87 0.06 -20.92
N TYR A 96 14.82 -0.74 -21.11
CA TYR A 96 14.58 -1.52 -22.33
C TYR A 96 13.22 -1.30 -22.97
N GLY A 97 12.34 -0.52 -22.33
CA GLY A 97 10.92 -0.38 -22.71
C GLY A 97 10.60 0.54 -23.87
N ASN A 98 11.54 0.85 -24.77
CA ASN A 98 11.32 1.77 -25.90
C ASN A 98 10.55 1.17 -27.10
N GLY A 99 10.26 -0.15 -27.06
CA GLY A 99 9.58 -0.86 -28.15
C GLY A 99 8.08 -1.09 -27.89
N ARG A 100 7.45 -1.84 -28.82
CA ARG A 100 6.03 -2.24 -28.74
C ARG A 100 5.71 -3.02 -27.45
N LEU A 101 6.63 -3.87 -26.99
CA LEU A 101 6.46 -4.61 -25.75
C LEU A 101 6.41 -3.68 -24.54
N GLY A 102 7.32 -2.70 -24.46
CA GLY A 102 7.30 -1.71 -23.38
C GLY A 102 6.03 -0.88 -23.36
N TRP A 103 5.51 -0.51 -24.53
CA TRP A 103 4.23 0.18 -24.65
C TRP A 103 3.09 -0.71 -24.12
N LEU A 104 3.04 -1.99 -24.53
CA LEU A 104 2.01 -2.93 -24.09
C LEU A 104 2.04 -3.13 -22.57
N VAL A 105 3.22 -3.32 -21.99
CA VAL A 105 3.38 -3.52 -20.53
C VAL A 105 2.92 -2.26 -19.77
N ARG A 106 3.26 -1.05 -20.24
CA ARG A 106 2.75 0.20 -19.62
C ARG A 106 1.24 0.28 -19.72
N PHE A 107 0.67 -0.01 -20.89
CA PHE A 107 -0.77 0.02 -21.10
C PHE A 107 -1.48 -0.95 -20.13
N VAL A 108 -1.00 -2.17 -20.00
CA VAL A 108 -1.57 -3.16 -19.06
C VAL A 108 -1.43 -2.67 -17.62
N ALA A 109 -0.27 -2.14 -17.23
CA ALA A 109 -0.07 -1.59 -15.88
C ALA A 109 -1.01 -0.42 -15.58
N ASP A 110 -1.23 0.48 -16.55
CA ASP A 110 -2.13 1.63 -16.39
C ASP A 110 -3.60 1.18 -16.29
N VAL A 111 -4.03 0.21 -17.09
CA VAL A 111 -5.36 -0.40 -16.99
C VAL A 111 -5.56 -1.08 -15.63
N MET A 112 -4.58 -1.86 -15.16
CA MET A 112 -4.66 -2.52 -13.86
C MET A 112 -4.69 -1.52 -12.69
N ASN A 113 -3.93 -0.42 -12.77
CA ASN A 113 -3.97 0.64 -11.75
C ASN A 113 -5.34 1.36 -11.70
N GLY A 114 -6.05 1.43 -12.83
CA GLY A 114 -7.41 1.98 -12.92
C GLY A 114 -8.52 0.98 -12.59
N THR A 115 -8.19 -0.30 -12.45
CA THR A 115 -9.19 -1.35 -12.20
C THR A 115 -9.63 -1.31 -10.74
N PRO A 116 -10.96 -1.36 -10.44
CA PRO A 116 -11.46 -1.47 -9.06
C PRO A 116 -10.91 -2.72 -8.37
N SER A 117 -10.43 -2.59 -7.12
CA SER A 117 -9.80 -3.70 -6.39
C SER A 117 -10.71 -4.93 -6.20
N ILE A 118 -12.03 -4.71 -6.14
CA ILE A 118 -13.02 -5.79 -6.09
C ILE A 118 -12.98 -6.69 -7.35
N VAL A 119 -12.77 -6.10 -8.52
CA VAL A 119 -12.66 -6.85 -9.80
C VAL A 119 -11.41 -7.72 -9.79
N VAL A 120 -10.29 -7.21 -9.27
CA VAL A 120 -9.07 -8.00 -9.08
C VAL A 120 -9.32 -9.14 -8.10
N GLY A 121 -10.07 -8.92 -7.02
CA GLY A 121 -10.48 -9.96 -6.07
C GLY A 121 -11.30 -11.07 -6.71
N ILE A 122 -12.30 -10.74 -7.52
CA ILE A 122 -13.12 -11.72 -8.24
C ILE A 122 -12.27 -12.49 -9.27
N SER A 123 -11.36 -11.82 -9.96
CA SER A 123 -10.44 -12.48 -10.90
C SER A 123 -9.52 -13.45 -10.17
N ALA A 124 -8.94 -13.04 -9.05
CA ALA A 124 -8.10 -13.90 -8.22
C ALA A 124 -8.89 -15.09 -7.65
N TRP A 125 -10.15 -14.89 -7.25
CA TRP A 125 -11.04 -15.98 -6.87
C TRP A 125 -11.22 -17.00 -8.00
N THR A 126 -11.49 -16.52 -9.20
CA THR A 126 -11.71 -17.38 -10.36
C THR A 126 -10.50 -18.22 -10.72
N TRP A 127 -9.30 -17.65 -10.58
CA TRP A 127 -8.06 -18.31 -10.99
C TRP A 127 -7.37 -19.13 -9.90
N LEU A 128 -7.57 -18.77 -8.62
CA LEU A 128 -6.85 -19.35 -7.50
C LEU A 128 -7.77 -20.13 -6.55
N VAL A 129 -8.86 -19.51 -6.08
CA VAL A 129 -9.75 -20.10 -5.07
C VAL A 129 -10.63 -21.18 -5.67
N ARG A 130 -11.29 -20.87 -6.80
CA ARG A 130 -12.21 -21.80 -7.47
C ARG A 130 -11.53 -23.12 -7.88
N PRO A 131 -10.34 -23.14 -8.51
CA PRO A 131 -9.66 -24.38 -8.84
C PRO A 131 -9.13 -25.11 -7.61
N ALA A 132 -8.70 -24.41 -6.57
CA ALA A 132 -8.23 -25.00 -5.32
C ALA A 132 -9.37 -25.56 -4.47
N GLY A 133 -10.62 -25.09 -4.66
CA GLY A 133 -11.78 -25.48 -3.90
C GLY A 133 -11.87 -24.88 -2.49
N HIS A 134 -10.93 -24.03 -2.07
CA HIS A 134 -10.93 -23.39 -0.76
C HIS A 134 -10.26 -22.01 -0.78
N PHE A 135 -10.63 -21.18 0.18
CA PHE A 135 -10.00 -19.89 0.45
C PHE A 135 -8.66 -20.06 1.17
N SER A 136 -7.71 -19.14 0.98
CA SER A 136 -6.41 -19.25 1.61
C SER A 136 -5.67 -17.91 1.71
N ALA A 137 -4.73 -17.82 2.65
CA ALA A 137 -3.81 -16.67 2.75
C ALA A 137 -2.95 -16.53 1.49
N LEU A 138 -2.58 -17.63 0.82
CA LEU A 138 -1.87 -17.60 -0.47
C LEU A 138 -2.67 -16.90 -1.55
N ALA A 139 -3.95 -17.24 -1.70
CA ALA A 139 -4.82 -16.58 -2.66
C ALA A 139 -4.98 -15.09 -2.34
N GLY A 140 -5.09 -14.75 -1.03
CA GLY A 140 -5.12 -13.36 -0.56
C GLY A 140 -3.85 -12.59 -0.89
N GLY A 141 -2.69 -13.16 -0.57
CA GLY A 141 -1.39 -12.58 -0.89
C GLY A 141 -1.18 -12.38 -2.39
N ALA A 142 -1.59 -13.35 -3.22
CA ALA A 142 -1.53 -13.23 -4.67
C ALA A 142 -2.46 -12.13 -5.21
N ALA A 143 -3.67 -12.01 -4.69
CA ALA A 143 -4.60 -10.93 -5.06
C ALA A 143 -4.04 -9.54 -4.72
N LEU A 144 -3.43 -9.39 -3.55
CA LEU A 144 -2.74 -8.16 -3.16
C LEU A 144 -1.51 -7.88 -4.03
N ALA A 145 -0.73 -8.93 -4.40
CA ALA A 145 0.40 -8.79 -5.31
C ALA A 145 -0.04 -8.30 -6.69
N MET A 146 -1.18 -8.77 -7.21
CA MET A 146 -1.73 -8.29 -8.49
C MET A 146 -2.02 -6.78 -8.47
N LEU A 147 -2.47 -6.22 -7.33
CA LEU A 147 -2.66 -4.77 -7.17
C LEU A 147 -1.33 -4.02 -7.01
N MET A 148 -0.36 -4.65 -6.37
CA MET A 148 0.93 -4.04 -6.03
C MET A 148 1.87 -3.93 -7.22
N ILE A 149 1.90 -4.96 -8.09
CA ILE A 149 2.81 -5.05 -9.24
C ILE A 149 2.73 -3.84 -10.18
N PRO A 150 1.56 -3.45 -10.72
CA PRO A 150 1.48 -2.35 -11.67
C PRO A 150 1.87 -1.00 -11.05
N MET A 151 1.51 -0.77 -9.78
CA MET A 151 1.90 0.43 -9.06
C MET A 151 3.42 0.51 -8.88
N LEU A 152 4.05 -0.59 -8.46
CA LEU A 152 5.50 -0.67 -8.29
C LEU A 152 6.24 -0.54 -9.62
N ALA A 153 5.72 -1.15 -10.69
CA ALA A 153 6.32 -1.07 -12.02
C ALA A 153 6.39 0.39 -12.49
N ARG A 154 5.31 1.15 -12.35
CA ARG A 154 5.27 2.58 -12.75
C ARG A 154 6.16 3.44 -11.87
N THR A 155 6.07 3.30 -10.55
CA THR A 155 6.90 4.08 -9.62
C THR A 155 8.39 3.78 -9.82
N THR A 156 8.76 2.51 -10.00
CA THR A 156 10.15 2.12 -10.27
C THR A 156 10.64 2.68 -11.60
N GLU A 157 9.84 2.59 -12.66
CA GLU A 157 10.16 3.19 -13.97
C GLU A 157 10.44 4.69 -13.84
N GLU A 158 9.59 5.43 -13.14
CA GLU A 158 9.75 6.87 -12.91
C GLU A 158 11.03 7.18 -12.13
N MET A 159 11.30 6.47 -11.06
CA MET A 159 12.51 6.68 -10.24
C MET A 159 13.79 6.37 -11.00
N VAL A 160 13.81 5.32 -11.80
CA VAL A 160 14.94 4.93 -12.63
C VAL A 160 15.19 5.95 -13.75
N ARG A 161 14.15 6.51 -14.33
CA ARG A 161 14.27 7.56 -15.37
C ARG A 161 14.83 8.87 -14.85
N LEU A 162 14.72 9.15 -13.55
CA LEU A 162 15.32 10.34 -12.92
C LEU A 162 16.84 10.24 -12.80
N VAL A 163 17.44 9.05 -12.93
CA VAL A 163 18.89 8.88 -12.89
C VAL A 163 19.54 9.52 -14.13
N PRO A 164 20.51 10.45 -13.97
CA PRO A 164 21.15 11.15 -15.08
C PRO A 164 21.83 10.21 -16.09
N ASN A 165 21.70 10.51 -17.39
CA ASN A 165 22.33 9.72 -18.44
C ASN A 165 23.87 9.72 -18.35
N SER A 166 24.47 10.78 -17.82
CA SER A 166 25.91 10.87 -17.59
C SER A 166 26.47 9.73 -16.73
N LEU A 167 25.71 9.24 -15.73
CA LEU A 167 26.10 8.08 -14.93
C LEU A 167 26.08 6.78 -15.75
N ARG A 168 25.12 6.64 -16.66
CA ARG A 168 25.05 5.48 -17.57
C ARG A 168 26.23 5.49 -18.56
N GLU A 169 26.49 6.63 -19.15
CA GLU A 169 27.59 6.83 -20.10
C GLU A 169 28.95 6.60 -19.44
N ALA A 170 29.18 7.11 -18.23
CA ALA A 170 30.40 6.90 -17.48
C ALA A 170 30.62 5.40 -17.18
N ALA A 171 29.57 4.67 -16.77
CA ALA A 171 29.67 3.24 -16.50
C ALA A 171 29.98 2.44 -17.78
N LEU A 172 29.34 2.80 -18.92
CA LEU A 172 29.63 2.19 -20.21
C LEU A 172 31.05 2.48 -20.70
N ALA A 173 31.56 3.69 -20.49
CA ALA A 173 32.93 4.08 -20.82
C ALA A 173 33.99 3.29 -20.01
N LEU A 174 33.64 2.85 -18.80
CA LEU A 174 34.46 1.95 -17.97
C LEU A 174 34.36 0.47 -18.39
N GLY A 175 33.65 0.16 -19.50
CA GLY A 175 33.49 -1.19 -20.01
C GLY A 175 32.41 -2.04 -19.36
N TYR A 176 31.55 -1.46 -18.53
CA TYR A 176 30.40 -2.20 -17.97
C TYR A 176 29.39 -2.53 -19.08
N PRO A 177 28.91 -3.77 -19.20
CA PRO A 177 27.81 -4.10 -20.12
C PRO A 177 26.51 -3.44 -19.63
N ARG A 178 25.57 -3.17 -20.53
CA ARG A 178 24.30 -2.46 -20.24
C ARG A 178 23.54 -3.03 -19.04
N TRP A 179 23.38 -4.35 -18.97
CA TRP A 179 22.66 -4.99 -17.86
C TRP A 179 23.33 -4.74 -16.49
N ARG A 180 24.68 -4.74 -16.45
CA ARG A 180 25.44 -4.47 -15.22
C ARG A 180 25.36 -2.99 -14.86
N THR A 181 25.40 -2.09 -15.81
CA THR A 181 25.14 -0.66 -15.60
C THR A 181 23.78 -0.43 -14.99
N SER A 182 22.72 -1.05 -15.53
CA SER A 182 21.35 -0.96 -14.99
C SER A 182 21.26 -1.45 -13.54
N LEU A 183 21.82 -2.63 -13.24
CA LEU A 183 21.70 -3.23 -11.91
C LEU A 183 22.64 -2.62 -10.86
N ALA A 184 23.91 -2.36 -11.22
CA ALA A 184 24.93 -1.94 -10.29
C ALA A 184 25.01 -0.42 -10.09
N VAL A 185 24.68 0.37 -11.11
CA VAL A 185 24.78 1.83 -11.07
C VAL A 185 23.40 2.46 -10.96
N VAL A 186 22.57 2.23 -11.97
CA VAL A 186 21.26 2.91 -12.08
C VAL A 186 20.33 2.51 -10.93
N THR A 187 20.16 1.21 -10.69
CA THR A 187 19.27 0.73 -9.61
C THR A 187 19.75 1.19 -8.24
N ARG A 188 21.07 1.18 -7.99
CA ARG A 188 21.62 1.68 -6.72
C ARG A 188 21.38 3.17 -6.52
N THR A 189 21.51 3.97 -7.59
CA THR A 189 21.23 5.41 -7.53
C THR A 189 19.74 5.68 -7.29
N ALA A 190 18.84 4.91 -7.92
CA ALA A 190 17.39 5.03 -7.77
C ALA A 190 16.85 4.35 -6.51
N LEU A 191 17.66 3.61 -5.74
CA LEU A 191 17.21 2.71 -4.68
C LEU A 191 16.34 3.40 -3.63
N GLY A 192 16.68 4.63 -3.24
CA GLY A 192 15.90 5.40 -2.27
C GLY A 192 14.46 5.64 -2.74
N GLY A 193 14.31 6.02 -4.02
CA GLY A 193 12.99 6.21 -4.64
C GLY A 193 12.22 4.90 -4.80
N ILE A 194 12.90 3.83 -5.24
CA ILE A 194 12.30 2.50 -5.40
C ILE A 194 11.78 1.98 -4.06
N VAL A 195 12.59 2.06 -3.00
CA VAL A 195 12.18 1.64 -1.66
C VAL A 195 11.00 2.47 -1.17
N THR A 196 11.02 3.78 -1.35
CA THR A 196 9.88 4.64 -0.97
C THR A 196 8.61 4.23 -1.72
N GLY A 197 8.70 3.98 -3.03
CA GLY A 197 7.58 3.48 -3.82
C GLY A 197 7.06 2.13 -3.35
N ALA A 198 7.96 1.20 -3.02
CA ALA A 198 7.60 -0.11 -2.47
C ALA A 198 6.82 0.02 -1.17
N LEU A 199 7.21 0.93 -0.30
CA LEU A 199 6.56 1.14 0.99
C LEU A 199 5.18 1.80 0.87
N VAL A 200 5.02 2.73 -0.07
CA VAL A 200 3.69 3.28 -0.40
C VAL A 200 2.79 2.18 -0.93
N ALA A 201 3.31 1.28 -1.78
CA ALA A 201 2.56 0.14 -2.27
C ALA A 201 2.18 -0.83 -1.14
N VAL A 202 3.10 -1.17 -0.23
CA VAL A 202 2.83 -2.00 0.96
C VAL A 202 1.77 -1.37 1.86
N ALA A 203 1.92 -0.07 2.17
CA ALA A 203 0.96 0.67 2.99
C ALA A 203 -0.46 0.63 2.39
N ARG A 204 -0.56 0.77 1.06
CA ARG A 204 -1.83 0.67 0.35
C ARG A 204 -2.45 -0.72 0.47
N VAL A 205 -1.72 -1.77 0.11
CA VAL A 205 -2.27 -3.14 0.08
C VAL A 205 -2.56 -3.68 1.49
N ALA A 206 -1.88 -3.19 2.53
CA ALA A 206 -2.17 -3.56 3.92
C ALA A 206 -3.58 -3.12 4.38
N GLY A 207 -4.13 -2.08 3.78
CA GLY A 207 -5.50 -1.60 4.05
C GLY A 207 -6.57 -2.14 3.10
N GLU A 208 -6.22 -2.93 2.10
CA GLU A 208 -7.18 -3.46 1.13
C GLU A 208 -8.06 -4.54 1.74
N THR A 209 -9.39 -4.38 1.54
CA THR A 209 -10.40 -5.30 2.08
C THR A 209 -11.09 -6.09 0.96
N ALA A 210 -11.50 -5.41 -0.11
CA ALA A 210 -12.35 -6.01 -1.13
C ALA A 210 -11.76 -7.26 -1.80
N PRO A 211 -10.48 -7.31 -2.24
CA PRO A 211 -9.93 -8.52 -2.81
C PRO A 211 -9.80 -9.67 -1.80
N LEU A 212 -9.58 -9.36 -0.52
CA LEU A 212 -9.44 -10.37 0.51
C LEU A 212 -10.75 -11.06 0.89
N LEU A 213 -11.90 -10.37 0.74
CA LEU A 213 -13.23 -10.98 0.91
C LEU A 213 -13.44 -12.16 -0.04
N PHE A 214 -12.84 -12.12 -1.23
CA PHE A 214 -13.00 -13.16 -2.25
C PHE A 214 -11.86 -14.19 -2.24
N THR A 215 -10.81 -14.01 -1.46
CA THR A 215 -9.60 -14.84 -1.54
C THR A 215 -9.14 -15.40 -0.21
N ALA A 216 -9.03 -14.59 0.83
CA ALA A 216 -8.66 -15.01 2.18
C ALA A 216 -9.88 -15.33 3.06
N LEU A 217 -11.04 -14.73 2.79
CA LEU A 217 -12.34 -14.86 3.44
C LEU A 217 -12.38 -14.51 4.93
N GLY A 218 -11.28 -14.63 5.64
CA GLY A 218 -11.19 -14.48 7.09
C GLY A 218 -11.42 -15.78 7.86
N ASN A 219 -10.86 -15.82 9.07
CA ASN A 219 -10.98 -16.93 10.01
C ASN A 219 -10.93 -16.37 11.44
N LEU A 220 -11.91 -16.70 12.26
CA LEU A 220 -11.96 -16.26 13.65
C LEU A 220 -10.97 -17.01 14.55
N ASN A 221 -10.53 -18.20 14.12
CA ASN A 221 -9.52 -18.96 14.84
C ASN A 221 -8.12 -18.46 14.51
N PHE A 222 -7.22 -18.53 15.47
CA PHE A 222 -5.82 -18.23 15.26
C PHE A 222 -5.19 -19.32 14.38
N SER A 223 -4.78 -18.95 13.17
CA SER A 223 -4.07 -19.85 12.25
C SER A 223 -2.91 -19.11 11.61
N THR A 224 -1.79 -19.79 11.44
CA THR A 224 -0.62 -19.35 10.68
C THR A 224 -0.44 -20.15 9.39
N SER A 225 -1.36 -21.06 9.09
CA SER A 225 -1.35 -21.86 7.88
C SER A 225 -1.66 -21.01 6.67
N ILE A 226 -0.71 -20.90 5.73
CA ILE A 226 -0.85 -20.11 4.51
C ILE A 226 -1.84 -20.71 3.52
N GLY A 227 -2.13 -22.02 3.64
CA GLY A 227 -3.09 -22.75 2.82
C GLY A 227 -4.54 -22.64 3.28
N GLU A 228 -4.81 -22.00 4.43
CA GLU A 228 -6.13 -21.88 5.03
C GLU A 228 -6.66 -20.44 4.95
N PRO A 229 -7.99 -20.25 5.13
CA PRO A 229 -8.58 -18.92 5.30
C PRO A 229 -7.90 -18.17 6.45
N MET A 230 -7.59 -16.91 6.26
CA MET A 230 -6.86 -16.11 7.22
C MET A 230 -7.49 -14.75 7.41
N GLN A 231 -7.69 -14.37 8.69
CA GLN A 231 -8.20 -13.05 9.03
C GLN A 231 -7.13 -12.00 8.85
N THR A 232 -7.54 -10.80 8.40
CA THR A 232 -6.70 -9.61 8.37
C THR A 232 -7.39 -8.47 9.10
N LEU A 233 -6.63 -7.45 9.52
CA LEU A 233 -7.21 -6.29 10.21
C LEU A 233 -8.25 -5.58 9.35
N SER A 234 -8.03 -5.46 8.04
CA SER A 234 -8.98 -4.84 7.12
C SER A 234 -10.29 -5.63 7.03
N LEU A 235 -10.23 -6.97 6.96
CA LEU A 235 -11.40 -7.84 7.00
C LEU A 235 -12.10 -7.78 8.36
N GLN A 236 -11.34 -7.79 9.45
CA GLN A 236 -11.88 -7.69 10.81
C GLN A 236 -12.65 -6.39 11.02
N ILE A 237 -12.06 -5.26 10.59
CA ILE A 237 -12.70 -3.94 10.63
C ILE A 237 -14.03 -3.98 9.86
N TYR A 238 -14.02 -4.54 8.65
CA TYR A 238 -15.22 -4.63 7.81
C TYR A 238 -16.32 -5.46 8.47
N VAL A 239 -16.00 -6.66 8.95
CA VAL A 239 -16.96 -7.56 9.61
C VAL A 239 -17.54 -6.92 10.87
N TYR A 240 -16.70 -6.30 11.68
CA TYR A 240 -17.10 -5.69 12.94
C TYR A 240 -17.86 -4.38 12.75
N ALA A 241 -17.46 -3.56 11.79
CA ALA A 241 -18.16 -2.30 11.50
C ALA A 241 -19.54 -2.50 10.88
N THR A 242 -19.77 -3.62 10.17
CA THR A 242 -21.05 -3.95 9.55
C THR A 242 -21.91 -4.88 10.42
N GLY A 243 -21.37 -5.37 11.53
CA GLY A 243 -22.08 -6.24 12.46
C GLY A 243 -23.12 -5.47 13.31
N PRO A 244 -24.07 -6.17 13.94
CA PRO A 244 -25.15 -5.53 14.69
C PRO A 244 -24.80 -5.21 16.17
N PHE A 245 -23.59 -5.51 16.63
CA PHE A 245 -23.20 -5.44 18.03
C PHE A 245 -22.35 -4.19 18.33
N GLU A 246 -22.72 -3.41 19.33
CA GLU A 246 -21.96 -2.21 19.75
C GLU A 246 -20.51 -2.53 20.17
N GLU A 247 -20.28 -3.67 20.82
CA GLU A 247 -18.93 -4.12 21.18
C GLU A 247 -18.05 -4.36 19.95
N TRP A 248 -18.62 -4.88 18.86
CA TRP A 248 -17.90 -5.05 17.60
C TRP A 248 -17.53 -3.69 16.98
N HIS A 249 -18.43 -2.71 17.04
CA HIS A 249 -18.12 -1.36 16.56
C HIS A 249 -16.95 -0.75 17.35
N ARG A 250 -16.92 -0.92 18.67
CA ARG A 250 -15.80 -0.46 19.50
C ARG A 250 -14.48 -1.13 19.12
N LEU A 251 -14.49 -2.45 18.93
CA LEU A 251 -13.32 -3.22 18.49
C LEU A 251 -12.91 -2.85 17.04
N ALA A 252 -13.86 -2.52 16.15
CA ALA A 252 -13.57 -2.04 14.81
C ALA A 252 -12.80 -0.71 14.82
N TRP A 253 -13.20 0.24 15.69
CA TRP A 253 -12.47 1.51 15.86
C TRP A 253 -11.04 1.28 16.38
N ALA A 254 -10.88 0.40 17.36
CA ALA A 254 -9.58 0.02 17.89
C ALA A 254 -8.70 -0.68 16.84
N ALA A 255 -9.26 -1.63 16.09
CA ALA A 255 -8.55 -2.32 15.01
C ALA A 255 -8.12 -1.37 13.88
N ALA A 256 -8.98 -0.41 13.52
CA ALA A 256 -8.65 0.61 12.54
C ALA A 256 -7.51 1.53 13.00
N LEU A 257 -7.50 1.91 14.29
CA LEU A 257 -6.40 2.70 14.88
C LEU A 257 -5.08 1.90 14.86
N VAL A 258 -5.11 0.60 15.17
CA VAL A 258 -3.94 -0.27 15.10
C VAL A 258 -3.44 -0.43 13.66
N LEU A 259 -4.33 -0.67 12.70
CA LEU A 259 -3.97 -0.78 11.28
C LEU A 259 -3.31 0.52 10.78
N MET A 260 -3.89 1.67 11.11
CA MET A 260 -3.32 2.97 10.79
C MET A 260 -1.94 3.15 11.43
N GLY A 261 -1.80 2.78 12.71
CA GLY A 261 -0.52 2.82 13.44
C GLY A 261 0.54 1.94 12.79
N MET A 262 0.19 0.70 12.42
CA MET A 262 1.10 -0.22 11.71
C MET A 262 1.58 0.38 10.37
N VAL A 263 0.68 0.91 9.56
CA VAL A 263 1.01 1.54 8.27
C VAL A 263 1.89 2.78 8.49
N LEU A 264 1.60 3.59 9.50
CA LEU A 264 2.40 4.77 9.85
C LEU A 264 3.82 4.37 10.29
N VAL A 265 3.95 3.39 11.18
CA VAL A 265 5.25 2.89 11.65
C VAL A 265 6.07 2.33 10.49
N LEU A 266 5.48 1.50 9.63
CA LEU A 266 6.13 1.00 8.43
C LEU A 266 6.61 2.14 7.53
N SER A 267 5.76 3.15 7.30
CA SER A 267 6.06 4.31 6.46
C SER A 267 7.20 5.16 7.04
N LEU A 268 7.21 5.37 8.36
CA LEU A 268 8.26 6.13 9.06
C LEU A 268 9.58 5.37 9.10
N ALA A 269 9.55 4.08 9.43
CA ALA A 269 10.74 3.22 9.46
C ALA A 269 11.44 3.22 8.10
N ALA A 270 10.68 3.16 7.07
CA ALA A 270 11.14 3.19 5.71
C ALA A 270 11.77 4.53 5.29
N ARG A 271 11.13 5.65 5.61
CA ARG A 271 11.71 6.98 5.39
C ARG A 271 13.01 7.16 6.18
N TRP A 272 13.09 6.62 7.37
CA TRP A 272 14.30 6.69 8.19
C TRP A 272 15.47 5.92 7.56
N VAL A 273 15.22 4.69 7.09
CA VAL A 273 16.22 3.87 6.40
C VAL A 273 16.73 4.53 5.11
N THR A 274 15.83 5.12 4.32
CA THR A 274 16.21 5.78 3.06
C THR A 274 16.96 7.09 3.29
N ARG A 275 16.61 7.86 4.34
CA ARG A 275 17.28 9.13 4.65
C ARG A 275 18.76 8.95 5.03
N GLN A 276 19.11 7.89 5.76
CA GLN A 276 20.49 7.63 6.16
C GLN A 276 21.42 7.31 4.96
N ARG A 277 20.89 6.78 3.86
CA ARG A 277 21.68 6.45 2.66
C ARG A 277 21.96 7.64 1.74
N HIS A 278 21.27 8.76 1.92
CA HIS A 278 21.52 10.00 1.16
C HIS A 278 22.50 10.94 1.87
N ALA A 279 22.87 10.63 3.12
CA ALA A 279 23.83 11.40 3.92
C ALA A 279 25.26 10.83 3.86
N GLN A 280 25.50 9.77 3.12
CA GLN A 280 26.82 9.21 2.79
C GLN A 280 27.09 9.32 1.27
#